data_6ed7758e96acf24e61ee09a09e15504f
#
_entry.id   6ed7758e96acf24e61ee09a09e15504f
#
_cell.length_a   1.000
_cell.length_b   1.000
_cell.length_c   1.000
_cell.angle_alpha   90.00
_cell.angle_beta   90.00
_cell.angle_gamma   90.00
#
_symmetry.space_group_name_H-M   'P 1'
#
loop_
_entity.id
_entity.type
_entity.pdbx_description
1 polymer ?
#
loop_
_entity_poly.entity_id
_entity_poly.type
_entity_poly.pdbx_seq_one_letter_code
_entity_poly.pdbx_strand_id
1 'polypeptide(L)'
;NDIPVIYTAVTDPVAAELANADGTPVGEVTGTSDKLPVEQQLEMIRAILPDAKKIGIMYTTSEVNSASTLAEYKEKAADYGFEIVESGVSSTADIPLAADSLLEQVDCLNNLTDNTVVASLPLILSKANAKNIPVFGSEIEQVKIGCLAAMGLDYVDLGKQTGRMAAEVLKGEKKASELNFEVIEEAAFYGNSKVAEDLGITFPEDLSKNAKELFTEITQ
;
A
#
# COMPACT_ATOMS: atom_id res chain seq x y z
N ASN A 1 -19.48 -3.26 25.48
CA ASN A 1 -18.18 -3.48 26.10
C ASN A 1 -17.65 -2.11 26.53
N ASP A 2 -17.31 -1.94 27.81
CA ASP A 2 -16.89 -0.64 28.35
C ASP A 2 -15.36 -0.48 28.33
N ILE A 3 -14.65 -1.43 27.70
CA ILE A 3 -13.20 -1.38 27.54
C ILE A 3 -12.89 -0.64 26.22
N PRO A 4 -12.15 0.47 26.29
CA PRO A 4 -11.75 1.18 25.08
C PRO A 4 -10.78 0.33 24.25
N VAL A 5 -10.97 0.36 22.92
CA VAL A 5 -10.10 -0.31 21.94
C VAL A 5 -9.51 0.76 21.03
N ILE A 6 -8.18 0.81 20.97
CA ILE A 6 -7.45 1.68 20.06
C ILE A 6 -6.71 0.80 19.06
N TYR A 7 -7.23 0.73 17.83
CA TYR A 7 -6.58 -0.03 16.76
C TYR A 7 -5.47 0.81 16.08
N THR A 8 -4.58 0.14 15.38
CA THR A 8 -3.53 0.77 14.57
C THR A 8 -3.46 0.12 13.20
N ALA A 9 -3.17 0.93 12.17
CA ALA A 9 -2.95 0.47 10.80
C ALA A 9 -4.11 -0.39 10.26
N VAL A 10 -5.33 0.08 10.39
CA VAL A 10 -6.49 -0.50 9.71
C VAL A 10 -6.76 0.31 8.45
N THR A 11 -6.57 -0.29 7.29
CA THR A 11 -6.62 0.42 6.00
C THR A 11 -7.98 1.06 5.74
N ASP A 12 -9.06 0.34 5.99
CA ASP A 12 -10.44 0.84 5.86
C ASP A 12 -11.26 0.50 7.12
N PRO A 13 -11.26 1.40 8.13
CA PRO A 13 -12.01 1.16 9.37
C PRO A 13 -13.53 1.07 9.17
N VAL A 14 -14.07 1.72 8.13
CA VAL A 14 -15.51 1.67 7.82
C VAL A 14 -15.88 0.30 7.23
N ALA A 15 -15.14 -0.16 6.23
CA ALA A 15 -15.36 -1.48 5.64
C ALA A 15 -15.09 -2.63 6.65
N ALA A 16 -14.19 -2.40 7.62
CA ALA A 16 -13.91 -3.34 8.73
C ALA A 16 -14.94 -3.25 9.86
N GLU A 17 -15.98 -2.43 9.75
CA GLU A 17 -17.01 -2.20 10.77
C GLU A 17 -16.47 -1.68 12.12
N LEU A 18 -15.31 -1.02 12.12
CA LEU A 18 -14.68 -0.40 13.29
C LEU A 18 -14.98 1.10 13.40
N ALA A 19 -15.55 1.69 12.36
CA ALA A 19 -16.04 3.06 12.34
C ALA A 19 -17.35 3.15 11.53
N ASN A 20 -18.15 4.18 11.83
CA ASN A 20 -19.33 4.51 11.04
C ASN A 20 -18.93 5.15 9.70
N ALA A 21 -19.87 5.20 8.74
CA ALA A 21 -19.62 5.77 7.40
C ALA A 21 -19.22 7.26 7.41
N ASP A 22 -19.55 7.99 8.46
CA ASP A 22 -19.15 9.38 8.69
C ASP A 22 -17.82 9.53 9.44
N GLY A 23 -17.12 8.43 9.70
CA GLY A 23 -15.83 8.38 10.41
C GLY A 23 -15.95 8.40 11.94
N THR A 24 -17.16 8.45 12.49
CA THR A 24 -17.36 8.42 13.95
C THR A 24 -17.11 7.03 14.53
N PRO A 25 -16.74 6.95 15.82
CA PRO A 25 -16.47 5.67 16.50
C PRO A 25 -17.67 4.73 16.57
N VAL A 26 -17.42 3.43 16.57
CA VAL A 26 -18.41 2.40 16.92
C VAL A 26 -18.24 2.04 18.40
N GLY A 27 -19.06 2.62 19.28
CA GLY A 27 -18.93 2.44 20.73
C GLY A 27 -17.60 3.01 21.25
N GLU A 28 -16.86 2.22 22.02
CA GLU A 28 -15.54 2.61 22.57
C GLU A 28 -14.38 2.08 21.68
N VAL A 29 -14.52 2.19 20.33
CA VAL A 29 -13.52 1.71 19.36
C VAL A 29 -13.10 2.85 18.46
N THR A 30 -11.80 3.16 18.44
CA THR A 30 -11.17 4.15 17.55
C THR A 30 -9.74 3.74 17.23
N GLY A 31 -9.00 4.54 16.46
CA GLY A 31 -7.60 4.23 16.15
C GLY A 31 -7.06 5.00 14.95
N THR A 32 -6.10 4.39 14.26
CA THR A 32 -5.45 5.00 13.09
C THR A 32 -5.58 4.12 11.86
N SER A 33 -5.78 4.79 10.71
CA SER A 33 -5.82 4.17 9.39
C SER A 33 -4.51 4.40 8.65
N ASP A 34 -4.03 3.35 8.00
CA ASP A 34 -2.93 3.38 7.03
C ASP A 34 -3.46 3.36 5.59
N LYS A 35 -4.55 4.07 5.35
CA LYS A 35 -5.12 4.20 3.99
C LYS A 35 -4.03 4.57 2.99
N LEU A 36 -3.90 3.76 1.94
CA LEU A 36 -2.86 3.97 0.93
C LEU A 36 -3.12 5.23 0.10
N PRO A 37 -2.08 5.99 -0.27
CA PRO A 37 -2.18 7.21 -1.05
C PRO A 37 -2.32 6.89 -2.56
N VAL A 38 -3.45 6.33 -2.96
CA VAL A 38 -3.69 5.76 -4.30
C VAL A 38 -3.40 6.75 -5.43
N GLU A 39 -3.87 7.99 -5.32
CA GLU A 39 -3.66 9.00 -6.35
C GLU A 39 -2.17 9.36 -6.48
N GLN A 40 -1.47 9.59 -5.36
CA GLN A 40 -0.03 9.88 -5.36
C GLN A 40 0.79 8.68 -5.88
N GLN A 41 0.36 7.46 -5.60
CA GLN A 41 0.97 6.24 -6.14
C GLN A 41 0.79 6.17 -7.67
N LEU A 42 -0.38 6.46 -8.19
CA LEU A 42 -0.66 6.51 -9.64
C LEU A 42 0.13 7.62 -10.33
N GLU A 43 0.24 8.80 -9.73
CA GLU A 43 1.08 9.90 -10.21
C GLU A 43 2.55 9.49 -10.29
N MET A 44 3.07 8.87 -9.23
CA MET A 44 4.44 8.36 -9.19
C MET A 44 4.69 7.31 -10.27
N ILE A 45 3.80 6.32 -10.44
CA ILE A 45 3.91 5.30 -11.48
C ILE A 45 3.92 5.95 -12.86
N ARG A 46 3.05 6.92 -13.13
CA ARG A 46 3.01 7.65 -14.40
C ARG A 46 4.29 8.44 -14.66
N ALA A 47 4.84 9.08 -13.62
CA ALA A 47 6.09 9.83 -13.75
C ALA A 47 7.30 8.92 -14.04
N ILE A 48 7.34 7.72 -13.47
CA ILE A 48 8.44 6.75 -13.67
C ILE A 48 8.26 5.97 -15.00
N LEU A 49 7.03 5.61 -15.35
CA LEU A 49 6.68 4.82 -16.53
C LEU A 49 5.69 5.59 -17.43
N PRO A 50 6.16 6.59 -18.19
CA PRO A 50 5.27 7.49 -18.94
C PRO A 50 4.46 6.78 -20.06
N ASP A 51 4.94 5.66 -20.57
CA ASP A 51 4.31 4.89 -21.65
C ASP A 51 3.45 3.72 -21.16
N ALA A 52 3.50 3.37 -19.88
CA ALA A 52 2.73 2.27 -19.31
C ALA A 52 1.22 2.54 -19.38
N LYS A 53 0.45 1.50 -19.65
CA LYS A 53 -1.01 1.54 -19.79
C LYS A 53 -1.73 0.65 -18.81
N LYS A 54 -1.12 -0.49 -18.45
CA LYS A 54 -1.76 -1.51 -17.64
C LYS A 54 -0.97 -1.76 -16.36
N ILE A 55 -1.66 -1.61 -15.24
CA ILE A 55 -1.13 -1.94 -13.91
C ILE A 55 -1.80 -3.23 -13.43
N GLY A 56 -0.99 -4.23 -13.13
CA GLY A 56 -1.45 -5.47 -12.51
C GLY A 56 -1.57 -5.33 -11.00
N ILE A 57 -2.69 -5.75 -10.44
CA ILE A 57 -2.89 -5.83 -8.99
C ILE A 57 -3.36 -7.24 -8.64
N MET A 58 -2.57 -7.94 -7.81
CA MET A 58 -2.96 -9.21 -7.21
C MET A 58 -3.48 -8.94 -5.81
N TYR A 59 -4.56 -9.62 -5.44
CA TYR A 59 -5.20 -9.42 -4.14
C TYR A 59 -5.86 -10.69 -3.61
N THR A 60 -5.96 -10.82 -2.30
CA THR A 60 -6.68 -11.91 -1.64
C THR A 60 -8.15 -11.56 -1.54
N THR A 61 -9.02 -12.40 -2.12
CA THR A 61 -10.46 -12.11 -2.24
C THR A 61 -11.20 -12.03 -0.90
N SER A 62 -10.63 -12.58 0.17
CA SER A 62 -11.18 -12.53 1.53
C SER A 62 -10.61 -11.40 2.40
N GLU A 63 -9.62 -10.64 1.91
CA GLU A 63 -9.05 -9.50 2.65
C GLU A 63 -9.79 -8.21 2.29
N VAL A 64 -10.52 -7.65 3.26
CA VAL A 64 -11.36 -6.45 3.10
C VAL A 64 -10.50 -5.22 2.72
N ASN A 65 -9.34 -5.03 3.36
CA ASN A 65 -8.38 -3.98 3.05
C ASN A 65 -7.95 -4.01 1.58
N SER A 66 -7.65 -5.19 1.04
CA SER A 66 -7.22 -5.36 -0.35
C SER A 66 -8.34 -5.08 -1.33
N ALA A 67 -9.56 -5.55 -1.04
CA ALA A 67 -10.74 -5.31 -1.88
C ALA A 67 -11.12 -3.82 -1.92
N SER A 68 -11.08 -3.13 -0.78
CA SER A 68 -11.36 -1.69 -0.68
C SER A 68 -10.32 -0.87 -1.44
N THR A 69 -9.03 -1.14 -1.25
CA THR A 69 -7.95 -0.45 -1.96
C THR A 69 -7.99 -0.69 -3.47
N LEU A 70 -8.24 -1.94 -3.90
CA LEU A 70 -8.40 -2.26 -5.33
C LEU A 70 -9.56 -1.49 -5.97
N ALA A 71 -10.68 -1.35 -5.27
CA ALA A 71 -11.82 -0.57 -5.75
C ALA A 71 -11.44 0.89 -6.00
N GLU A 72 -10.65 1.50 -5.12
CA GLU A 72 -10.15 2.86 -5.27
C GLU A 72 -9.17 2.98 -6.46
N TYR A 73 -8.24 2.02 -6.64
CA TYR A 73 -7.40 1.98 -7.85
C TYR A 73 -8.22 1.91 -9.14
N LYS A 74 -9.25 1.07 -9.18
CA LYS A 74 -10.15 0.94 -10.36
C LYS A 74 -10.93 2.22 -10.64
N GLU A 75 -11.32 2.95 -9.59
CA GLU A 75 -12.02 4.23 -9.74
C GLU A 75 -11.08 5.31 -10.30
N LYS A 76 -9.84 5.40 -9.80
CA LYS A 76 -8.93 6.51 -10.08
C LYS A 76 -8.00 6.28 -11.27
N ALA A 77 -7.68 5.04 -11.61
CA ALA A 77 -6.63 4.72 -12.59
C ALA A 77 -6.82 5.39 -13.96
N ALA A 78 -8.06 5.51 -14.43
CA ALA A 78 -8.36 6.10 -15.74
C ALA A 78 -7.98 7.59 -15.82
N ASP A 79 -8.05 8.33 -14.73
CA ASP A 79 -7.67 9.75 -14.65
C ASP A 79 -6.17 9.93 -14.86
N TYR A 80 -5.38 8.90 -14.55
CA TYR A 80 -3.93 8.83 -14.77
C TYR A 80 -3.55 8.07 -16.03
N GLY A 81 -4.52 7.70 -16.88
CA GLY A 81 -4.32 6.99 -18.13
C GLY A 81 -3.96 5.51 -17.98
N PHE A 82 -4.35 4.88 -16.88
CA PHE A 82 -4.12 3.46 -16.63
C PHE A 82 -5.40 2.63 -16.69
N GLU A 83 -5.23 1.36 -17.04
CA GLU A 83 -6.19 0.27 -16.86
C GLU A 83 -5.67 -0.65 -15.75
N ILE A 84 -6.53 -1.03 -14.81
CA ILE A 84 -6.19 -2.01 -13.78
C ILE A 84 -6.56 -3.41 -14.27
N VAL A 85 -5.58 -4.31 -14.28
CA VAL A 85 -5.77 -5.74 -14.52
C VAL A 85 -5.67 -6.44 -13.16
N GLU A 86 -6.78 -6.96 -12.67
CA GLU A 86 -6.84 -7.59 -11.36
C GLU A 86 -6.68 -9.11 -11.42
N SER A 87 -6.08 -9.68 -10.38
CA SER A 87 -5.98 -11.13 -10.20
C SER A 87 -6.29 -11.50 -8.75
N GLY A 88 -7.49 -12.05 -8.53
CA GLY A 88 -7.91 -12.53 -7.21
C GLY A 88 -7.33 -13.90 -6.89
N VAL A 89 -6.78 -14.06 -5.68
CA VAL A 89 -6.28 -15.32 -5.15
C VAL A 89 -7.01 -15.67 -3.85
N SER A 90 -7.07 -16.96 -3.53
CA SER A 90 -7.69 -17.44 -2.28
C SER A 90 -6.65 -17.90 -1.26
N SER A 91 -5.43 -18.19 -1.72
CA SER A 91 -4.33 -18.69 -0.91
C SER A 91 -2.97 -18.45 -1.55
N THR A 92 -1.89 -18.63 -0.81
CA THR A 92 -0.52 -18.56 -1.33
C THR A 92 -0.25 -19.60 -2.43
N ALA A 93 -0.99 -20.70 -2.45
CA ALA A 93 -0.83 -21.75 -3.48
C ALA A 93 -1.27 -21.30 -4.88
N ASP A 94 -2.16 -20.31 -4.96
CA ASP A 94 -2.67 -19.77 -6.23
C ASP A 94 -1.69 -18.76 -6.86
N ILE A 95 -0.84 -18.12 -6.03
CA ILE A 95 0.00 -16.99 -6.43
C ILE A 95 0.97 -17.31 -7.58
N PRO A 96 1.65 -18.47 -7.64
CA PRO A 96 2.58 -18.75 -8.73
C PRO A 96 1.93 -18.71 -10.12
N LEU A 97 0.74 -19.27 -10.25
CA LEU A 97 -0.01 -19.30 -11.52
C LEU A 97 -0.65 -17.95 -11.83
N ALA A 98 -1.21 -17.30 -10.81
CA ALA A 98 -1.79 -15.97 -10.93
C ALA A 98 -0.74 -14.93 -11.36
N ALA A 99 0.48 -14.99 -10.80
CA ALA A 99 1.58 -14.11 -11.19
C ALA A 99 2.01 -14.35 -12.64
N ASP A 100 2.17 -15.60 -13.07
CA ASP A 100 2.52 -15.89 -14.45
C ASP A 100 1.50 -15.34 -15.44
N SER A 101 0.21 -15.55 -15.16
CA SER A 101 -0.90 -15.06 -15.99
C SER A 101 -0.98 -13.52 -16.02
N LEU A 102 -0.82 -12.88 -14.86
CA LEU A 102 -0.92 -11.42 -14.75
C LEU A 102 0.24 -10.73 -15.48
N LEU A 103 1.47 -11.25 -15.32
CA LEU A 103 2.68 -10.71 -15.94
C LEU A 103 2.69 -10.78 -17.49
N GLU A 104 1.81 -11.58 -18.12
CA GLU A 104 1.63 -11.59 -19.59
C GLU A 104 0.75 -10.44 -20.09
N GLN A 105 0.09 -9.70 -19.21
CA GLN A 105 -0.99 -8.77 -19.57
C GLN A 105 -0.70 -7.32 -19.20
N VAL A 106 0.38 -7.05 -18.43
CA VAL A 106 0.58 -5.75 -17.78
C VAL A 106 1.96 -5.16 -18.05
N ASP A 107 2.08 -3.86 -17.92
CA ASP A 107 3.34 -3.13 -18.07
C ASP A 107 4.11 -3.03 -16.74
N CYS A 108 3.40 -3.09 -15.62
CA CYS A 108 3.97 -3.14 -14.27
C CYS A 108 3.00 -3.81 -13.30
N LEU A 109 3.50 -4.21 -12.14
CA LEU A 109 2.67 -4.62 -10.99
C LEU A 109 2.66 -3.51 -9.94
N ASN A 110 1.54 -3.37 -9.23
CA ASN A 110 1.44 -2.62 -7.99
C ASN A 110 0.98 -3.55 -6.87
N ASN A 111 1.85 -3.79 -5.91
CA ASN A 111 1.58 -4.68 -4.80
C ASN A 111 0.95 -3.89 -3.65
N LEU A 112 -0.18 -4.38 -3.14
CA LEU A 112 -0.90 -3.79 -2.02
C LEU A 112 -0.29 -4.23 -0.66
N THR A 113 -0.88 -3.76 0.44
CA THR A 113 -0.62 -4.27 1.80
C THR A 113 -1.48 -5.50 2.10
N ASP A 114 -1.53 -6.44 1.15
CA ASP A 114 -2.23 -7.72 1.24
C ASP A 114 -1.34 -8.75 1.94
N ASN A 115 -1.80 -9.31 3.06
CA ASN A 115 -0.97 -10.19 3.89
C ASN A 115 -0.53 -11.46 3.16
N THR A 116 -1.43 -12.05 2.38
CA THR A 116 -1.16 -13.30 1.65
C THR A 116 -0.22 -13.06 0.46
N VAL A 117 -0.44 -11.97 -0.28
CA VAL A 117 0.39 -11.61 -1.45
C VAL A 117 1.78 -11.16 -0.99
N VAL A 118 1.87 -10.32 0.04
CA VAL A 118 3.16 -9.85 0.61
C VAL A 118 4.00 -11.04 1.12
N ALA A 119 3.39 -12.04 1.74
CA ALA A 119 4.11 -13.25 2.17
C ALA A 119 4.77 -14.00 0.99
N SER A 120 4.30 -13.80 -0.23
CA SER A 120 4.83 -14.40 -1.46
C SER A 120 5.57 -13.40 -2.36
N LEU A 121 5.80 -12.18 -1.90
CA LEU A 121 6.40 -11.11 -2.71
C LEU A 121 7.78 -11.47 -3.29
N PRO A 122 8.69 -12.18 -2.58
CA PRO A 122 9.95 -12.60 -3.19
C PRO A 122 9.77 -13.49 -4.44
N LEU A 123 8.76 -14.36 -4.46
CA LEU A 123 8.43 -15.18 -5.64
C LEU A 123 7.90 -14.31 -6.79
N ILE A 124 7.00 -13.36 -6.48
CA ILE A 124 6.43 -12.44 -7.47
C ILE A 124 7.54 -11.60 -8.10
N LEU A 125 8.43 -11.03 -7.28
CA LEU A 125 9.59 -10.26 -7.72
C LEU A 125 10.51 -11.09 -8.63
N SER A 126 10.81 -12.34 -8.26
CA SER A 126 11.62 -13.24 -9.09
C SER A 126 11.02 -13.45 -10.48
N LYS A 127 9.69 -13.67 -10.56
CA LYS A 127 8.99 -13.86 -11.84
C LYS A 127 8.93 -12.56 -12.66
N ALA A 128 8.65 -11.42 -12.02
CA ALA A 128 8.59 -10.12 -12.67
C ALA A 128 9.96 -9.69 -13.22
N ASN A 129 11.03 -9.87 -12.44
CA ASN A 129 12.41 -9.58 -12.86
C ASN A 129 12.83 -10.41 -14.06
N ALA A 130 12.45 -11.70 -14.11
CA ALA A 130 12.73 -12.57 -15.27
C ALA A 130 12.09 -12.06 -16.57
N LYS A 131 11.08 -11.20 -16.48
CA LYS A 131 10.38 -10.58 -17.63
C LYS A 131 10.68 -9.08 -17.77
N ASN A 132 11.57 -8.53 -16.95
CA ASN A 132 11.85 -7.08 -16.86
C ASN A 132 10.58 -6.24 -16.62
N ILE A 133 9.64 -6.75 -15.84
CA ILE A 133 8.43 -6.03 -15.46
C ILE A 133 8.65 -5.40 -14.08
N PRO A 134 8.59 -4.06 -13.95
CA PRO A 134 8.75 -3.38 -12.66
C PRO A 134 7.58 -3.71 -11.72
N VAL A 135 7.91 -3.87 -10.43
CA VAL A 135 6.94 -4.05 -9.36
C VAL A 135 7.02 -2.85 -8.42
N PHE A 136 5.93 -2.13 -8.27
CA PHE A 136 5.78 -1.08 -7.26
C PHE A 136 5.25 -1.68 -5.96
N GLY A 137 5.72 -1.17 -4.84
CA GLY A 137 5.20 -1.50 -3.52
C GLY A 137 4.22 -0.44 -3.02
N SER A 138 3.63 -0.70 -1.88
CA SER A 138 2.76 0.25 -1.16
C SER A 138 3.35 0.72 0.17
N GLU A 139 4.52 0.17 0.56
CA GLU A 139 5.20 0.54 1.80
C GLU A 139 6.71 0.26 1.72
N ILE A 140 7.45 0.73 2.73
CA ILE A 140 8.90 0.82 2.74
C ILE A 140 9.58 -0.55 2.66
N GLU A 141 9.11 -1.55 3.42
CA GLU A 141 9.73 -2.87 3.48
C GLU A 141 9.64 -3.60 2.13
N GLN A 142 8.55 -3.39 1.38
CA GLN A 142 8.42 -3.93 0.02
C GLN A 142 9.48 -3.34 -0.92
N VAL A 143 9.81 -2.05 -0.78
CA VAL A 143 10.87 -1.40 -1.57
C VAL A 143 12.24 -1.95 -1.19
N LYS A 144 12.51 -2.18 0.10
CA LYS A 144 13.76 -2.77 0.57
C LYS A 144 14.01 -4.16 0.00
N ILE A 145 12.98 -4.99 -0.08
CA ILE A 145 13.10 -6.37 -0.57
C ILE A 145 13.04 -6.51 -2.09
N GLY A 146 12.90 -5.40 -2.83
CA GLY A 146 13.06 -5.41 -4.29
C GLY A 146 11.92 -4.83 -5.12
N CYS A 147 10.90 -4.20 -4.54
CA CYS A 147 10.02 -3.33 -5.30
C CYS A 147 10.78 -2.09 -5.78
N LEU A 148 10.41 -1.57 -6.96
CA LEU A 148 11.07 -0.43 -7.59
C LEU A 148 10.91 0.85 -6.78
N ALA A 149 9.69 1.14 -6.37
CA ALA A 149 9.36 2.34 -5.60
C ALA A 149 7.98 2.22 -4.93
N ALA A 150 7.71 3.11 -3.99
CA ALA A 150 6.42 3.29 -3.34
C ALA A 150 6.21 4.74 -2.90
N MET A 151 4.96 5.20 -2.93
CA MET A 151 4.51 6.30 -2.08
C MET A 151 4.09 5.68 -0.75
N GLY A 152 5.04 5.65 0.19
CA GLY A 152 4.91 4.92 1.45
C GLY A 152 4.50 5.83 2.61
N LEU A 153 3.84 5.24 3.58
CA LEU A 153 3.54 5.86 4.88
C LEU A 153 4.65 5.51 5.88
N ASP A 154 4.94 6.43 6.80
CA ASP A 154 5.86 6.18 7.89
C ASP A 154 5.11 5.49 9.05
N TYR A 155 5.28 4.18 9.18
CA TYR A 155 4.63 3.38 10.23
C TYR A 155 5.13 3.69 11.65
N VAL A 156 6.32 4.30 11.80
CA VAL A 156 6.79 4.77 13.10
C VAL A 156 5.97 5.99 13.53
N ASP A 157 5.71 6.90 12.61
CA ASP A 157 4.89 8.08 12.89
C ASP A 157 3.41 7.69 13.07
N LEU A 158 2.89 6.73 12.31
CA LEU A 158 1.56 6.13 12.54
C LEU A 158 1.45 5.54 13.95
N GLY A 159 2.45 4.78 14.38
CA GLY A 159 2.51 4.21 15.72
C GLY A 159 2.55 5.27 16.82
N LYS A 160 3.29 6.38 16.64
CA LYS A 160 3.29 7.52 17.56
C LYS A 160 1.91 8.19 17.64
N GLN A 161 1.23 8.34 16.49
CA GLN A 161 -0.12 8.89 16.40
C GLN A 161 -1.11 8.02 17.19
N THR A 162 -1.11 6.71 16.95
CA THR A 162 -1.92 5.76 17.72
C THR A 162 -1.61 5.82 19.23
N GLY A 163 -0.32 5.90 19.58
CA GLY A 163 0.12 6.03 20.97
C GLY A 163 -0.38 7.31 21.65
N ARG A 164 -0.47 8.43 20.93
CA ARG A 164 -1.06 9.67 21.45
C ARG A 164 -2.55 9.49 21.75
N MET A 165 -3.31 8.93 20.80
CA MET A 165 -4.74 8.64 21.01
C MET A 165 -4.96 7.75 22.23
N ALA A 166 -4.18 6.67 22.35
CA ALA A 166 -4.26 5.77 23.50
C ALA A 166 -3.92 6.49 24.82
N ALA A 167 -2.94 7.39 24.84
CA ALA A 167 -2.57 8.16 26.01
C ALA A 167 -3.66 9.14 26.45
N GLU A 168 -4.36 9.82 25.52
CA GLU A 168 -5.49 10.70 25.83
C GLU A 168 -6.62 9.91 26.52
N VAL A 169 -6.94 8.71 26.02
CA VAL A 169 -7.97 7.85 26.60
C VAL A 169 -7.56 7.33 27.99
N LEU A 170 -6.31 6.87 28.13
CA LEU A 170 -5.79 6.33 29.41
C LEU A 170 -5.72 7.39 30.52
N LYS A 171 -5.45 8.65 30.16
CA LYS A 171 -5.45 9.78 31.10
C LYS A 171 -6.87 10.28 31.46
N GLY A 172 -7.89 9.80 30.77
CA GLY A 172 -9.27 10.25 30.92
C GLY A 172 -9.52 11.67 30.34
N GLU A 173 -8.65 12.14 29.45
CA GLU A 173 -8.80 13.42 28.77
C GLU A 173 -9.91 13.38 27.72
N LYS A 174 -10.09 12.20 27.07
CA LYS A 174 -11.16 11.90 26.11
C LYS A 174 -11.62 10.45 26.29
N LYS A 175 -12.83 10.14 25.81
CA LYS A 175 -13.30 8.76 25.65
C LYS A 175 -12.98 8.30 24.23
N ALA A 176 -12.79 7.00 24.03
CA ALA A 176 -12.60 6.44 22.69
C ALA A 176 -13.81 6.72 21.77
N SER A 177 -15.02 6.71 22.35
CA SER A 177 -16.28 7.08 21.67
C SER A 177 -16.39 8.56 21.25
N GLU A 178 -15.45 9.41 21.64
CA GLU A 178 -15.39 10.83 21.28
C GLU A 178 -14.30 11.13 20.25
N LEU A 179 -13.49 10.15 19.89
CA LEU A 179 -12.37 10.27 18.98
C LEU A 179 -12.68 9.58 17.64
N ASN A 180 -12.81 10.36 16.58
CA ASN A 180 -12.82 9.81 15.23
C ASN A 180 -11.47 9.11 14.96
N PHE A 181 -11.45 8.12 14.07
CA PHE A 181 -10.18 7.57 13.64
C PHE A 181 -9.37 8.63 12.88
N GLU A 182 -8.06 8.52 12.97
CA GLU A 182 -7.13 9.41 12.29
C GLU A 182 -6.45 8.69 11.12
N VAL A 183 -6.20 9.42 10.03
CA VAL A 183 -5.44 8.95 8.87
C VAL A 183 -4.09 9.65 8.88
N ILE A 184 -3.03 8.96 8.47
CA ILE A 184 -1.76 9.62 8.21
C ILE A 184 -1.81 10.24 6.80
N GLU A 185 -1.64 11.58 6.74
CA GLU A 185 -1.83 12.31 5.47
C GLU A 185 -0.54 12.42 4.64
N GLU A 186 0.62 12.26 5.27
CA GLU A 186 1.91 12.45 4.61
C GLU A 186 2.46 11.14 4.06
N ALA A 187 2.33 10.94 2.75
CA ALA A 187 3.06 9.93 2.02
C ALA A 187 4.38 10.50 1.50
N ALA A 188 5.40 9.66 1.46
CA ALA A 188 6.70 10.04 0.93
C ALA A 188 7.19 9.04 -0.14
N PHE A 189 8.00 9.54 -1.06
CA PHE A 189 8.62 8.70 -2.07
C PHE A 189 9.79 7.91 -1.47
N TYR A 190 9.71 6.59 -1.66
CA TYR A 190 10.78 5.62 -1.40
C TYR A 190 11.12 4.91 -2.70
N GLY A 191 12.39 4.85 -3.06
CA GLY A 191 12.84 4.18 -4.28
C GLY A 191 13.98 3.20 -4.01
N ASN A 192 14.14 2.20 -4.89
CA ASN A 192 15.29 1.32 -4.88
C ASN A 192 16.10 1.55 -6.16
N SER A 193 17.23 2.24 -6.04
CA SER A 193 18.10 2.58 -7.17
C SER A 193 18.80 1.37 -7.76
N LYS A 194 19.04 0.31 -6.96
CA LYS A 194 19.57 -0.95 -7.50
C LYS A 194 18.57 -1.65 -8.41
N VAL A 195 17.28 -1.69 -8.03
CA VAL A 195 16.21 -2.25 -8.87
C VAL A 195 16.01 -1.39 -10.12
N ALA A 196 16.06 -0.07 -9.98
CA ALA A 196 15.96 0.86 -11.12
C ALA A 196 17.10 0.62 -12.14
N GLU A 197 18.35 0.48 -11.67
CA GLU A 197 19.51 0.14 -12.49
C GLU A 197 19.32 -1.18 -13.24
N ASP A 198 18.89 -2.23 -12.53
CA ASP A 198 18.69 -3.58 -13.08
C ASP A 198 17.61 -3.59 -14.18
N LEU A 199 16.58 -2.76 -14.05
CA LEU A 199 15.50 -2.60 -15.01
C LEU A 199 15.80 -1.54 -16.11
N GLY A 200 16.92 -0.81 -16.02
CA GLY A 200 17.25 0.29 -16.93
C GLY A 200 16.30 1.49 -16.80
N ILE A 201 15.70 1.67 -15.63
CA ILE A 201 14.77 2.77 -15.31
C ILE A 201 15.52 3.88 -14.60
N THR A 202 15.22 5.13 -14.96
CA THR A 202 15.73 6.32 -14.26
C THR A 202 14.58 7.03 -13.55
N PHE A 203 14.73 7.26 -12.26
CA PHE A 203 13.73 8.05 -11.52
C PHE A 203 13.75 9.51 -11.99
N PRO A 204 12.58 10.14 -12.14
CA PRO A 204 12.49 11.58 -12.36
C PRO A 204 13.25 12.37 -11.29
N GLU A 205 13.88 13.47 -11.72
CA GLU A 205 14.74 14.26 -10.83
C GLU A 205 14.01 14.80 -9.61
N ASP A 206 12.76 15.21 -9.79
CA ASP A 206 11.92 15.72 -8.70
C ASP A 206 11.59 14.64 -7.66
N LEU A 207 11.31 13.40 -8.09
CA LEU A 207 11.11 12.29 -7.17
C LEU A 207 12.41 11.95 -6.43
N SER A 208 13.53 11.88 -7.15
CA SER A 208 14.82 11.53 -6.53
C SER A 208 15.30 12.57 -5.51
N LYS A 209 15.12 13.87 -5.81
CA LYS A 209 15.53 14.95 -4.89
C LYS A 209 14.68 15.03 -3.63
N ASN A 210 13.39 14.70 -3.74
CA ASN A 210 12.43 14.76 -2.64
C ASN A 210 12.20 13.39 -1.99
N ALA A 211 12.99 12.38 -2.37
CA ALA A 211 12.87 11.05 -1.79
C ALA A 211 13.13 11.10 -0.28
N LYS A 212 12.27 10.45 0.49
CA LYS A 212 12.51 10.21 1.92
C LYS A 212 13.72 9.30 2.09
N GLU A 213 13.82 8.29 1.21
CA GLU A 213 14.95 7.37 1.16
C GLU A 213 15.10 6.74 -0.24
N LEU A 214 16.36 6.56 -0.67
CA LEU A 214 16.72 5.79 -1.86
C LEU A 214 17.62 4.63 -1.43
N PHE A 215 17.08 3.42 -1.49
CA PHE A 215 17.81 2.20 -1.21
C PHE A 215 18.78 1.89 -2.36
N THR A 216 19.97 1.41 -2.05
CA THR A 216 21.03 1.07 -3.00
C THR A 216 21.32 -0.43 -3.08
N GLU A 217 20.56 -1.21 -2.32
CA GLU A 217 20.66 -2.67 -2.25
C GLU A 217 19.29 -3.30 -2.04
N ILE A 218 19.19 -4.60 -2.28
CA ILE A 218 18.00 -5.41 -1.99
C ILE A 218 18.29 -6.20 -0.73
N THR A 219 17.47 -6.00 0.30
CA THR A 219 17.58 -6.73 1.57
C THR A 219 16.87 -8.07 1.45
N GLN A 220 17.52 -9.17 1.86
CA GLN A 220 16.93 -10.52 1.89
C GLN A 220 16.35 -10.86 3.25
#